data_0230f94791e40f25bbc6c1e9a8244751
#
_entry.id   0230f94791e40f25bbc6c1e9a8244751
#
_cell.length_a   1.000
_cell.length_b   1.000
_cell.length_c   1.000
_cell.angle_alpha   90.00
_cell.angle_beta   90.00
_cell.angle_gamma   90.00
#
_symmetry.space_group_name_H-M   'P 1'
#
loop_
_entity.id
_entity.type
_entity.pdbx_description
1 polymer ?
#
loop_
_entity_poly.entity_id
_entity_poly.type
_entity_poly.pdbx_seq_one_letter_code
_entity_poly.pdbx_strand_id
1 'polypeptide(L)'
;MAKKRIVVMYGGKADEHSISCISAASALRALDTDKFEAIPVGITKDGKWIVNGENPLGWSLDEGLPTVEKTPGAKDVVLEVALGQDGFFAREDDGTLTPFGHVDAVFPVLHGPYGEDGTIQGLFEMMGVPYVGCGVLASAACMDKHYTKVLLAAAGIPVAPGITLDARSFDKASEFKTDADAIMAQVSEAGLQYPLFVKPSRAGSSFGVTKVEHEGDAAELAAAVYEASHHDWRILVEQGIDAREIECAVSVSYTHLRAHETELHL
;
A
#
# COMPACT_ATOMS: atom_id res chain seq x y z
N MET A 1 -17.01 -3.69 -30.78
CA MET A 1 -17.62 -3.72 -29.43
C MET A 1 -17.42 -2.37 -28.81
N ALA A 2 -18.30 -1.92 -27.91
CA ALA A 2 -18.03 -0.72 -27.11
C ALA A 2 -16.77 -0.92 -26.25
N LYS A 3 -15.98 0.13 -26.05
CA LYS A 3 -14.81 0.06 -25.17
C LYS A 3 -15.26 -0.17 -23.72
N LYS A 4 -14.46 -0.92 -22.97
CA LYS A 4 -14.63 -1.06 -21.52
C LYS A 4 -14.13 0.20 -20.81
N ARG A 5 -14.91 0.72 -19.88
CA ARG A 5 -14.58 1.95 -19.15
C ARG A 5 -13.90 1.61 -17.83
N ILE A 6 -12.66 2.05 -17.67
CA ILE A 6 -11.79 1.70 -16.54
C ILE A 6 -11.43 2.98 -15.79
N VAL A 7 -11.78 3.04 -14.52
CA VAL A 7 -11.27 4.08 -13.62
C VAL A 7 -9.84 3.69 -13.24
N VAL A 8 -8.87 4.52 -13.55
CA VAL A 8 -7.46 4.34 -13.14
C VAL A 8 -7.18 5.30 -11.99
N MET A 9 -6.90 4.76 -10.81
CA MET A 9 -6.69 5.54 -9.58
C MET A 9 -5.22 5.65 -9.23
N TYR A 10 -4.78 6.82 -8.81
CA TYR A 10 -3.37 7.08 -8.47
C TYR A 10 -3.22 8.20 -7.42
N GLY A 11 -2.00 8.34 -6.90
CA GLY A 11 -1.67 9.27 -5.84
C GLY A 11 -1.95 8.65 -4.46
N GLY A 12 -2.81 9.28 -3.66
CA GLY A 12 -3.20 8.78 -2.34
C GLY A 12 -2.47 9.47 -1.19
N LYS A 13 -2.81 9.07 0.03
CA LYS A 13 -2.30 9.66 1.27
C LYS A 13 -0.96 9.07 1.74
N ALA A 14 -0.55 7.95 1.13
CA ALA A 14 0.69 7.25 1.48
C ALA A 14 1.94 8.04 1.05
N ASP A 15 3.07 7.73 1.66
CA ASP A 15 4.36 8.33 1.32
C ASP A 15 4.77 8.01 -0.12
N GLU A 16 4.29 6.91 -0.66
CA GLU A 16 4.48 6.45 -2.04
C GLU A 16 3.63 7.21 -3.08
N HIS A 17 2.95 8.28 -2.70
CA HIS A 17 2.05 9.08 -3.55
C HIS A 17 2.62 9.37 -4.95
N SER A 18 3.82 9.91 -5.00
CA SER A 18 4.46 10.30 -6.26
C SER A 18 4.84 9.08 -7.12
N ILE A 19 5.22 7.97 -6.49
CA ILE A 19 5.50 6.71 -7.21
C ILE A 19 4.23 6.14 -7.80
N SER A 20 3.11 6.21 -7.10
CA SER A 20 1.79 5.86 -7.62
C SER A 20 1.45 6.67 -8.88
N CYS A 21 1.74 7.97 -8.89
CA CYS A 21 1.53 8.83 -10.06
C CYS A 21 2.36 8.37 -11.27
N ILE A 22 3.64 8.05 -11.08
CA ILE A 22 4.52 7.53 -12.15
C ILE A 22 4.05 6.15 -12.65
N SER A 23 3.67 5.27 -11.73
CA SER A 23 3.13 3.95 -12.07
C SER A 23 1.85 4.06 -12.91
N ALA A 24 0.95 4.99 -12.54
CA ALA A 24 -0.27 5.24 -13.29
C ALA A 24 0.00 5.82 -14.69
N ALA A 25 0.96 6.72 -14.84
CA ALA A 25 1.39 7.22 -16.13
C ALA A 25 1.85 6.07 -17.04
N SER A 26 2.64 5.16 -16.50
CA SER A 26 3.12 3.97 -17.23
C SER A 26 1.98 3.02 -17.60
N ALA A 27 1.06 2.76 -16.68
CA ALA A 27 -0.12 1.93 -16.93
C ALA A 27 -1.03 2.53 -17.99
N LEU A 28 -1.30 3.84 -17.93
CA LEU A 28 -2.12 4.54 -18.92
C LEU A 28 -1.51 4.55 -20.32
N ARG A 29 -0.17 4.68 -20.42
CA ARG A 29 0.53 4.58 -21.73
C ARG A 29 0.46 3.16 -22.32
N ALA A 30 0.46 2.12 -21.48
CA ALA A 30 0.42 0.73 -21.90
C ALA A 30 -1.01 0.22 -22.17
N LEU A 31 -2.03 1.00 -21.80
CA LEU A 31 -3.41 0.58 -21.96
C LEU A 31 -3.80 0.49 -23.46
N ASP A 32 -4.42 -0.63 -23.84
CA ASP A 32 -4.98 -0.83 -25.19
C ASP A 32 -6.21 0.08 -25.38
N THR A 33 -5.98 1.24 -26.00
CA THR A 33 -7.03 2.24 -26.20
C THR A 33 -8.09 1.82 -27.21
N ASP A 34 -7.89 0.75 -27.96
CA ASP A 34 -8.93 0.19 -28.85
C ASP A 34 -9.98 -0.60 -28.06
N LYS A 35 -9.59 -1.16 -26.92
CA LYS A 35 -10.46 -1.95 -26.03
C LYS A 35 -10.97 -1.19 -24.83
N PHE A 36 -10.16 -0.24 -24.31
CA PHE A 36 -10.41 0.43 -23.04
C PHE A 36 -10.50 1.95 -23.21
N GLU A 37 -11.40 2.55 -22.44
CA GLU A 37 -11.49 3.98 -22.19
C GLU A 37 -11.07 4.23 -20.72
N ALA A 38 -9.93 4.87 -20.51
CA ALA A 38 -9.45 5.18 -19.18
C ALA A 38 -10.11 6.47 -18.65
N ILE A 39 -10.50 6.44 -17.38
CA ILE A 39 -10.95 7.61 -16.60
C ILE A 39 -9.92 7.80 -15.48
N PRO A 40 -8.94 8.70 -15.64
CA PRO A 40 -7.95 8.95 -14.61
C PRO A 40 -8.58 9.65 -13.41
N VAL A 41 -8.42 9.08 -12.22
CA VAL A 41 -8.88 9.64 -10.95
C VAL A 41 -7.66 9.79 -10.03
N GLY A 42 -7.27 11.02 -9.78
CA GLY A 42 -6.18 11.36 -8.87
C GLY A 42 -6.69 11.48 -7.43
N ILE A 43 -5.90 11.00 -6.48
CA ILE A 43 -6.15 11.18 -5.05
C ILE A 43 -5.05 12.08 -4.50
N THR A 44 -5.43 13.23 -3.95
CA THR A 44 -4.48 14.17 -3.35
C THR A 44 -3.91 13.64 -2.02
N LYS A 45 -2.83 14.25 -1.53
CA LYS A 45 -2.24 13.86 -0.23
C LYS A 45 -3.18 14.07 0.96
N ASP A 46 -4.12 15.00 0.87
CA ASP A 46 -5.18 15.18 1.88
C ASP A 46 -6.38 14.24 1.68
N GLY A 47 -6.34 13.39 0.64
CA GLY A 47 -7.31 12.32 0.41
C GLY A 47 -8.53 12.72 -0.42
N LYS A 48 -8.51 13.85 -1.10
CA LYS A 48 -9.58 14.22 -2.04
C LYS A 48 -9.40 13.48 -3.36
N TRP A 49 -10.48 12.96 -3.88
CA TRP A 49 -10.52 12.32 -5.18
C TRP A 49 -10.92 13.34 -6.22
N ILE A 50 -10.16 13.43 -7.29
CA ILE A 50 -10.39 14.40 -8.36
C ILE A 50 -10.34 13.74 -9.74
N VAL A 51 -11.15 14.24 -10.64
CA VAL A 51 -11.15 13.92 -12.08
C VAL A 51 -10.89 15.20 -12.88
N ASN A 52 -10.43 15.06 -14.13
CA ASN A 52 -10.08 16.20 -15.00
C ASN A 52 -9.02 17.14 -14.39
N GLY A 53 -8.12 16.59 -13.58
CA GLY A 53 -6.94 17.29 -13.10
C GLY A 53 -5.83 17.32 -14.15
N GLU A 54 -4.58 17.40 -13.70
CA GLU A 54 -3.42 17.31 -14.57
C GLU A 54 -3.39 15.95 -15.29
N ASN A 55 -2.98 15.97 -16.57
CA ASN A 55 -2.91 14.75 -17.37
C ASN A 55 -1.70 13.90 -16.95
N PRO A 56 -1.91 12.72 -16.35
CA PRO A 56 -0.82 11.89 -15.87
C PRO A 56 0.08 11.32 -16.97
N LEU A 57 -0.35 11.34 -18.24
CA LEU A 57 0.47 10.86 -19.36
C LEU A 57 1.76 11.65 -19.56
N GLY A 58 1.82 12.91 -19.10
CA GLY A 58 3.02 13.75 -19.14
C GLY A 58 4.04 13.42 -18.05
N TRP A 59 3.68 12.70 -17.00
CA TRP A 59 4.57 12.48 -15.87
C TRP A 59 5.68 11.47 -16.15
N SER A 60 6.90 11.85 -15.78
CA SER A 60 8.08 10.99 -15.84
C SER A 60 9.03 11.28 -14.66
N LEU A 61 9.91 10.33 -14.36
CA LEU A 61 10.93 10.53 -13.32
C LEU A 61 11.95 11.63 -13.68
N ASP A 62 12.14 11.88 -14.96
CA ASP A 62 13.08 12.90 -15.45
C ASP A 62 12.60 14.32 -15.15
N GLU A 63 11.29 14.52 -15.01
CA GLU A 63 10.66 15.80 -14.69
C GLU A 63 10.45 16.01 -13.18
N GLY A 64 10.85 15.04 -12.37
CA GLY A 64 10.72 15.05 -10.92
C GLY A 64 9.53 14.21 -10.44
N LEU A 65 9.29 14.27 -9.13
CA LEU A 65 8.21 13.48 -8.50
C LEU A 65 6.88 14.25 -8.55
N PRO A 66 5.90 13.79 -9.35
CA PRO A 66 4.61 14.47 -9.48
C PRO A 66 3.78 14.35 -8.19
N THR A 67 2.91 15.31 -8.01
CA THR A 67 1.92 15.33 -6.92
C THR A 67 0.55 15.66 -7.49
N VAL A 68 -0.47 14.91 -7.06
CA VAL A 68 -1.86 15.20 -7.44
C VAL A 68 -2.34 16.43 -6.70
N GLU A 69 -2.62 17.50 -7.45
CA GLU A 69 -3.18 18.74 -6.94
C GLU A 69 -4.50 19.06 -7.65
N LYS A 70 -5.40 19.76 -6.94
CA LYS A 70 -6.62 20.24 -7.55
C LYS A 70 -6.33 21.47 -8.41
N THR A 71 -6.17 21.25 -9.70
CA THR A 71 -5.94 22.31 -10.70
C THR A 71 -7.28 22.94 -11.17
N PRO A 72 -7.24 24.12 -11.83
CA PRO A 72 -8.43 24.67 -12.45
C PRO A 72 -9.08 23.70 -13.44
N GLY A 73 -10.38 23.45 -13.29
CA GLY A 73 -11.13 22.48 -14.09
C GLY A 73 -11.22 21.07 -13.47
N ALA A 74 -10.40 20.75 -12.48
CA ALA A 74 -10.54 19.50 -11.73
C ALA A 74 -11.84 19.50 -10.91
N LYS A 75 -12.55 18.38 -10.95
CA LYS A 75 -13.81 18.16 -10.23
C LYS A 75 -13.62 17.13 -9.11
N ASP A 76 -14.28 17.34 -7.98
CA ASP A 76 -14.30 16.34 -6.91
C ASP A 76 -15.10 15.12 -7.36
N VAL A 77 -14.57 13.94 -7.07
CA VAL A 77 -15.28 12.67 -7.32
C VAL A 77 -16.17 12.36 -6.12
N VAL A 78 -17.40 12.02 -6.39
CA VAL A 78 -18.39 11.58 -5.41
C VAL A 78 -18.78 10.15 -5.73
N LEU A 79 -18.84 9.31 -4.71
CA LEU A 79 -19.26 7.91 -4.83
C LEU A 79 -20.63 7.71 -4.20
N GLU A 80 -21.53 7.10 -4.96
CA GLU A 80 -22.81 6.61 -4.46
C GLU A 80 -22.74 5.08 -4.41
N VAL A 81 -22.47 4.54 -3.23
CA VAL A 81 -22.16 3.11 -3.02
C VAL A 81 -23.29 2.20 -3.51
N ALA A 82 -24.53 2.61 -3.31
CA ALA A 82 -25.70 1.82 -3.68
C ALA A 82 -25.89 1.63 -5.20
N LEU A 83 -25.25 2.48 -6.03
CA LEU A 83 -25.36 2.41 -7.49
C LEU A 83 -24.26 1.56 -8.14
N GLY A 84 -23.32 1.05 -7.35
CA GLY A 84 -22.28 0.14 -7.84
C GLY A 84 -21.46 0.74 -8.98
N GLN A 85 -21.40 0.04 -10.11
CA GLN A 85 -20.64 0.44 -11.31
C GLN A 85 -21.12 1.76 -11.93
N ASP A 86 -22.33 2.22 -11.64
CA ASP A 86 -22.88 3.50 -12.07
C ASP A 86 -22.75 4.58 -10.98
N GLY A 87 -22.10 4.27 -9.87
CA GLY A 87 -22.00 5.12 -8.68
C GLY A 87 -20.85 6.13 -8.66
N PHE A 88 -20.24 6.44 -9.80
CA PHE A 88 -19.15 7.42 -9.91
C PHE A 88 -19.65 8.73 -10.52
N PHE A 89 -19.41 9.84 -9.83
CA PHE A 89 -19.87 11.17 -10.25
C PHE A 89 -18.75 12.20 -10.13
N ALA A 90 -18.75 13.19 -11.05
CA ALA A 90 -18.03 14.42 -10.88
C ALA A 90 -18.95 15.46 -10.26
N ARG A 91 -18.48 16.20 -9.26
CA ARG A 91 -19.21 17.33 -8.69
C ARG A 91 -18.83 18.59 -9.43
N GLU A 92 -19.81 19.20 -10.10
CA GLU A 92 -19.66 20.47 -10.80
C GLU A 92 -19.56 21.65 -9.83
N ASP A 93 -19.15 22.82 -10.33
CA ASP A 93 -18.95 24.02 -9.50
C ASP A 93 -20.25 24.55 -8.90
N ASP A 94 -21.40 24.28 -9.54
CA ASP A 94 -22.73 24.59 -9.04
C ASP A 94 -23.30 23.55 -8.07
N GLY A 95 -22.51 22.48 -7.77
CA GLY A 95 -22.89 21.38 -6.89
C GLY A 95 -23.64 20.24 -7.59
N THR A 96 -23.94 20.36 -8.87
CA THR A 96 -24.57 19.29 -9.67
C THR A 96 -23.64 18.08 -9.76
N LEU A 97 -24.20 16.86 -9.79
CA LEU A 97 -23.46 15.63 -9.98
C LEU A 97 -23.59 15.14 -11.42
N THR A 98 -22.48 15.09 -12.14
CA THR A 98 -22.41 14.55 -13.50
C THR A 98 -21.90 13.11 -13.42
N PRO A 99 -22.67 12.09 -13.87
CA PRO A 99 -22.26 10.72 -13.78
C PRO A 99 -21.09 10.42 -14.75
N PHE A 100 -20.17 9.57 -14.32
CA PHE A 100 -19.16 9.00 -15.24
C PHE A 100 -19.80 8.06 -16.26
N GLY A 101 -21.02 7.57 -16.00
CA GLY A 101 -21.65 6.46 -16.67
C GLY A 101 -21.13 5.13 -16.14
N HIS A 102 -21.44 4.03 -16.82
CA HIS A 102 -21.06 2.70 -16.37
C HIS A 102 -19.54 2.53 -16.33
N VAL A 103 -19.01 2.12 -15.18
CA VAL A 103 -17.60 1.79 -14.95
C VAL A 103 -17.46 0.27 -14.92
N ASP A 104 -16.81 -0.31 -15.94
CA ASP A 104 -16.64 -1.76 -16.03
C ASP A 104 -15.70 -2.31 -14.95
N ALA A 105 -14.64 -1.57 -14.60
CA ALA A 105 -13.73 -1.93 -13.53
C ALA A 105 -12.93 -0.73 -13.01
N VAL A 106 -12.34 -0.88 -11.83
CA VAL A 106 -11.36 0.06 -11.27
C VAL A 106 -9.98 -0.57 -11.31
N PHE A 107 -8.98 0.21 -11.72
CA PHE A 107 -7.57 -0.16 -11.63
C PHE A 107 -6.88 0.75 -10.61
N PRO A 108 -6.81 0.34 -9.34
CA PRO A 108 -6.09 1.09 -8.31
C PRO A 108 -4.59 0.89 -8.51
N VAL A 109 -3.91 1.93 -9.00
CA VAL A 109 -2.44 2.00 -9.12
C VAL A 109 -1.91 2.75 -7.89
N LEU A 110 -2.40 2.36 -6.72
CA LEU A 110 -2.06 2.95 -5.43
C LEU A 110 -1.00 2.09 -4.75
N HIS A 111 -0.07 2.73 -4.04
CA HIS A 111 0.95 2.07 -3.25
C HIS A 111 0.79 2.37 -1.76
N GLY A 112 1.24 1.45 -0.92
CA GLY A 112 1.25 1.60 0.53
C GLY A 112 -0.15 1.61 1.19
N PRO A 113 -0.26 2.24 2.37
CA PRO A 113 -1.51 2.34 3.12
C PRO A 113 -2.65 2.94 2.30
N TYR A 114 -3.86 2.47 2.53
CA TYR A 114 -5.12 2.75 1.82
C TYR A 114 -5.18 2.22 0.38
N GLY A 115 -4.05 1.86 -0.23
CA GLY A 115 -3.99 1.28 -1.58
C GLY A 115 -3.81 -0.23 -1.58
N GLU A 116 -2.92 -0.75 -0.71
CA GLU A 116 -2.52 -2.16 -0.69
C GLU A 116 -2.96 -2.89 0.58
N ASP A 117 -3.63 -2.23 1.51
CA ASP A 117 -3.99 -2.74 2.84
C ASP A 117 -5.41 -3.31 2.97
N GLY A 118 -6.13 -3.45 1.86
CA GLY A 118 -7.51 -3.94 1.84
C GLY A 118 -8.56 -2.83 1.98
N THR A 119 -8.17 -1.59 2.29
CA THR A 119 -9.10 -0.48 2.54
C THR A 119 -9.87 -0.10 1.26
N ILE A 120 -9.16 0.20 0.18
CA ILE A 120 -9.79 0.56 -1.10
C ILE A 120 -10.54 -0.63 -1.73
N GLN A 121 -9.99 -1.84 -1.57
CA GLN A 121 -10.61 -3.07 -2.00
C GLN A 121 -11.95 -3.27 -1.31
N GLY A 122 -12.01 -3.05 0.01
CA GLY A 122 -13.25 -3.12 0.79
C GLY A 122 -14.33 -2.15 0.32
N LEU A 123 -13.94 -0.94 -0.09
CA LEU A 123 -14.87 0.02 -0.69
C LEU A 123 -15.47 -0.53 -2.00
N PHE A 124 -14.63 -1.07 -2.89
CA PHE A 124 -15.11 -1.63 -4.17
C PHE A 124 -15.93 -2.89 -3.99
N GLU A 125 -15.62 -3.75 -3.00
CA GLU A 125 -16.48 -4.87 -2.62
C GLU A 125 -17.87 -4.40 -2.16
N MET A 126 -17.93 -3.37 -1.31
CA MET A 126 -19.20 -2.78 -0.85
C MET A 126 -20.00 -2.17 -2.01
N MET A 127 -19.34 -1.58 -2.98
CA MET A 127 -19.95 -1.07 -4.20
C MET A 127 -20.34 -2.17 -5.20
N GLY A 128 -19.79 -3.38 -5.07
CA GLY A 128 -19.94 -4.43 -6.10
C GLY A 128 -19.26 -4.09 -7.42
N VAL A 129 -18.19 -3.28 -7.39
CA VAL A 129 -17.43 -2.85 -8.57
C VAL A 129 -16.21 -3.76 -8.75
N PRO A 130 -16.03 -4.38 -9.93
CA PRO A 130 -14.80 -5.13 -10.21
C PRO A 130 -13.56 -4.26 -10.12
N TYR A 131 -12.47 -4.78 -9.59
CA TYR A 131 -11.19 -4.07 -9.52
C TYR A 131 -10.00 -4.99 -9.83
N VAL A 132 -8.90 -4.38 -10.24
CA VAL A 132 -7.64 -5.08 -10.52
C VAL A 132 -6.82 -5.15 -9.24
N GLY A 133 -6.38 -6.34 -8.87
CA GLY A 133 -5.53 -6.56 -7.68
C GLY A 133 -6.04 -7.67 -6.77
N CYS A 134 -5.38 -7.82 -5.64
CA CYS A 134 -5.74 -8.81 -4.62
C CYS A 134 -7.03 -8.41 -3.90
N GLY A 135 -7.78 -9.39 -3.39
CA GLY A 135 -8.95 -9.14 -2.56
C GLY A 135 -8.60 -8.62 -1.16
N VAL A 136 -9.62 -8.21 -0.41
CA VAL A 136 -9.49 -7.55 0.91
C VAL A 136 -8.58 -8.31 1.87
N LEU A 137 -8.82 -9.61 2.06
CA LEU A 137 -8.05 -10.40 3.03
C LEU A 137 -6.57 -10.51 2.63
N ALA A 138 -6.29 -10.81 1.36
CA ALA A 138 -4.93 -10.95 0.87
C ALA A 138 -4.16 -9.63 0.97
N SER A 139 -4.78 -8.52 0.55
CA SER A 139 -4.20 -7.18 0.66
C SER A 139 -3.88 -6.83 2.12
N ALA A 140 -4.84 -6.97 3.03
CA ALA A 140 -4.65 -6.64 4.44
C ALA A 140 -3.58 -7.53 5.10
N ALA A 141 -3.58 -8.83 4.82
CA ALA A 141 -2.63 -9.77 5.39
C ALA A 141 -1.21 -9.55 4.87
N CYS A 142 -1.05 -9.30 3.56
CA CYS A 142 0.28 -9.09 2.96
C CYS A 142 0.87 -7.72 3.26
N MET A 143 0.04 -6.70 3.51
CA MET A 143 0.53 -5.39 3.92
C MET A 143 1.11 -5.39 5.33
N ASP A 144 0.61 -6.24 6.23
CA ASP A 144 1.09 -6.36 7.61
C ASP A 144 2.11 -7.49 7.74
N LYS A 145 3.40 -7.14 7.82
CA LYS A 145 4.51 -8.10 7.90
C LYS A 145 4.38 -9.10 9.06
N HIS A 146 3.82 -8.67 10.19
CA HIS A 146 3.57 -9.56 11.32
C HIS A 146 2.59 -10.67 10.93
N TYR A 147 1.42 -10.29 10.39
CA TYR A 147 0.42 -11.28 9.99
C TYR A 147 0.86 -12.11 8.78
N THR A 148 1.57 -11.52 7.81
CA THR A 148 2.19 -12.29 6.72
C THR A 148 3.06 -13.42 7.29
N LYS A 149 3.94 -13.10 8.25
CA LYS A 149 4.82 -14.11 8.87
C LYS A 149 4.04 -15.18 9.64
N VAL A 150 3.01 -14.78 10.39
CA VAL A 150 2.14 -15.72 11.11
C VAL A 150 1.47 -16.70 10.15
N LEU A 151 0.93 -16.20 9.04
CA LEU A 151 0.25 -17.02 8.04
C LEU A 151 1.21 -17.94 7.30
N LEU A 152 2.38 -17.44 6.89
CA LEU A 152 3.42 -18.24 6.24
C LEU A 152 3.95 -19.35 7.16
N ALA A 153 4.24 -19.02 8.41
CA ALA A 153 4.69 -20.01 9.40
C ALA A 153 3.62 -21.09 9.66
N ALA A 154 2.34 -20.70 9.75
CA ALA A 154 1.24 -21.64 9.90
C ALA A 154 1.07 -22.56 8.67
N ALA A 155 1.45 -22.09 7.49
CA ALA A 155 1.49 -22.88 6.26
C ALA A 155 2.77 -23.73 6.11
N GLY A 156 3.68 -23.69 7.08
CA GLY A 156 4.96 -24.43 7.05
C GLY A 156 6.03 -23.78 6.16
N ILE A 157 5.84 -22.55 5.74
CA ILE A 157 6.80 -21.78 4.96
C ILE A 157 7.78 -21.10 5.93
N PRO A 158 9.11 -21.32 5.77
CA PRO A 158 10.11 -20.68 6.61
C PRO A 158 10.06 -19.15 6.54
N VAL A 159 10.17 -18.50 7.69
CA VAL A 159 10.27 -17.05 7.81
C VAL A 159 11.51 -16.65 8.61
N ALA A 160 12.01 -15.44 8.40
CA ALA A 160 13.11 -14.92 9.19
C ALA A 160 12.77 -14.93 10.68
N PRO A 161 13.65 -15.41 11.58
CA PRO A 161 13.45 -15.30 13.02
C PRO A 161 13.25 -13.86 13.44
N GLY A 162 12.33 -13.61 14.34
CA GLY A 162 12.04 -12.25 14.79
C GLY A 162 10.94 -12.19 15.84
N ILE A 163 10.81 -11.03 16.44
CA ILE A 163 9.77 -10.69 17.41
C ILE A 163 8.98 -9.48 16.95
N THR A 164 7.84 -9.29 17.58
CA THR A 164 7.02 -8.10 17.37
C THR A 164 6.90 -7.36 18.69
N LEU A 165 7.24 -6.08 18.67
CA LEU A 165 7.13 -5.16 19.80
C LEU A 165 5.89 -4.28 19.62
N ASP A 166 5.24 -3.93 20.73
CA ASP A 166 4.18 -2.92 20.77
C ASP A 166 4.76 -1.59 21.26
N ALA A 167 5.03 -0.68 20.33
CA ALA A 167 5.62 0.62 20.63
C ALA A 167 4.75 1.49 21.55
N ARG A 168 3.47 1.17 21.72
CA ARG A 168 2.56 1.88 22.65
C ARG A 168 2.84 1.56 24.11
N SER A 169 3.58 0.49 24.37
CA SER A 169 3.99 0.10 25.74
C SER A 169 5.23 0.83 26.24
N PHE A 170 5.91 1.62 25.39
CA PHE A 170 7.14 2.33 25.69
C PHE A 170 6.92 3.83 25.87
N ASP A 171 7.82 4.46 26.64
CA ASP A 171 7.75 5.89 26.90
C ASP A 171 8.23 6.73 25.71
N LYS A 172 7.27 7.20 24.93
CA LYS A 172 7.53 8.03 23.75
C LYS A 172 8.16 9.38 24.09
N ALA A 173 7.95 9.90 25.31
CA ALA A 173 8.54 11.18 25.72
C ALA A 173 10.05 11.08 25.92
N SER A 174 10.55 9.91 26.29
CA SER A 174 11.99 9.61 26.37
C SER A 174 12.61 9.18 25.06
N GLU A 175 11.83 9.12 23.94
CA GLU A 175 12.24 8.48 22.70
C GLU A 175 12.68 7.02 22.92
N PHE A 176 11.96 6.30 23.81
CA PHE A 176 12.23 4.93 24.24
C PHE A 176 13.58 4.71 24.97
N LYS A 177 14.32 5.76 25.28
CA LYS A 177 15.63 5.66 25.96
C LYS A 177 15.52 5.02 27.34
N THR A 178 14.41 5.26 28.06
CA THR A 178 14.14 4.65 29.37
C THR A 178 13.75 3.18 29.27
N ASP A 179 13.34 2.72 28.08
CA ASP A 179 12.90 1.35 27.82
C ASP A 179 13.97 0.50 27.11
N ALA A 180 15.16 1.07 26.84
CA ALA A 180 16.21 0.44 26.05
C ALA A 180 16.59 -0.95 26.56
N ASP A 181 16.77 -1.09 27.88
CA ASP A 181 17.11 -2.38 28.51
C ASP A 181 15.95 -3.39 28.39
N ALA A 182 14.69 -2.92 28.49
CA ALA A 182 13.52 -3.77 28.36
C ALA A 182 13.32 -4.26 26.92
N ILE A 183 13.60 -3.41 25.94
CA ILE A 183 13.59 -3.75 24.51
C ILE A 183 14.68 -4.78 24.21
N MET A 184 15.90 -4.53 24.71
CA MET A 184 17.04 -5.43 24.55
C MET A 184 16.78 -6.80 25.19
N ALA A 185 16.16 -6.82 26.39
CA ALA A 185 15.83 -8.06 27.06
C ALA A 185 14.88 -8.94 26.22
N GLN A 186 13.86 -8.36 25.60
CA GLN A 186 12.93 -9.10 24.75
C GLN A 186 13.62 -9.70 23.51
N VAL A 187 14.54 -8.95 22.89
CA VAL A 187 15.33 -9.43 21.74
C VAL A 187 16.27 -10.56 22.16
N SER A 188 16.94 -10.41 23.32
CA SER A 188 17.85 -11.43 23.84
C SER A 188 17.12 -12.72 24.23
N GLU A 189 15.96 -12.60 24.86
CA GLU A 189 15.12 -13.75 25.22
C GLU A 189 14.66 -14.53 24.00
N ALA A 190 14.41 -13.84 22.89
CA ALA A 190 14.07 -14.47 21.61
C ALA A 190 15.25 -15.15 20.91
N GLY A 191 16.48 -14.97 21.40
CA GLY A 191 17.70 -15.58 20.85
C GLY A 191 18.07 -15.07 19.46
N LEU A 192 17.67 -13.85 19.10
CA LEU A 192 17.97 -13.27 17.81
C LEU A 192 19.46 -12.90 17.70
N GLN A 193 20.03 -13.19 16.53
CA GLN A 193 21.44 -12.90 16.23
C GLN A 193 21.55 -11.61 15.38
N TYR A 194 22.59 -10.83 15.63
CA TYR A 194 22.90 -9.63 14.89
C TYR A 194 23.53 -9.94 13.51
N PRO A 195 23.36 -9.07 12.50
CA PRO A 195 22.65 -7.81 12.56
C PRO A 195 21.14 -8.00 12.69
N LEU A 196 20.45 -7.03 13.30
CA LEU A 196 19.00 -6.99 13.37
C LEU A 196 18.43 -5.97 12.37
N PHE A 197 17.23 -6.25 11.86
CA PHE A 197 16.44 -5.30 11.10
C PHE A 197 15.19 -4.92 11.90
N VAL A 198 15.11 -3.65 12.26
CA VAL A 198 13.96 -3.06 12.93
C VAL A 198 13.11 -2.36 11.89
N LYS A 199 11.82 -2.68 11.84
CA LYS A 199 10.92 -2.16 10.81
C LYS A 199 9.47 -2.07 11.27
N PRO A 200 8.69 -1.08 10.78
CA PRO A 200 7.26 -1.02 11.03
C PRO A 200 6.57 -2.19 10.31
N SER A 201 5.48 -2.70 10.92
CA SER A 201 4.74 -3.84 10.35
C SER A 201 4.01 -3.45 9.07
N ARG A 202 3.39 -2.26 9.03
CA ARG A 202 2.50 -1.81 7.95
C ARG A 202 3.05 -0.57 7.23
N ALA A 203 4.29 -0.65 6.76
CA ALA A 203 4.88 0.34 5.87
C ALA A 203 5.53 -0.34 4.68
N GLY A 204 5.47 0.30 3.52
CA GLY A 204 6.15 -0.12 2.30
C GLY A 204 7.48 0.59 2.09
N SER A 205 8.11 0.35 0.93
CA SER A 205 9.25 1.14 0.38
C SER A 205 10.40 1.38 1.36
N SER A 206 10.62 0.48 2.32
CA SER A 206 11.67 0.57 3.36
C SER A 206 11.57 1.78 4.30
N PHE A 207 10.43 2.45 4.37
CA PHE A 207 10.22 3.53 5.35
C PHE A 207 10.32 2.99 6.78
N GLY A 208 11.08 3.70 7.61
CA GLY A 208 11.29 3.34 9.02
C GLY A 208 12.07 2.04 9.25
N VAL A 209 12.80 1.54 8.24
CA VAL A 209 13.65 0.36 8.36
C VAL A 209 15.05 0.77 8.81
N THR A 210 15.51 0.21 9.94
CA THR A 210 16.85 0.45 10.48
C THR A 210 17.58 -0.87 10.69
N LYS A 211 18.82 -0.95 10.21
CA LYS A 211 19.74 -2.06 10.52
C LYS A 211 20.52 -1.74 11.78
N VAL A 212 20.48 -2.63 12.75
CA VAL A 212 21.24 -2.55 14.02
C VAL A 212 22.35 -3.57 13.95
N GLU A 213 23.60 -3.12 14.01
CA GLU A 213 24.76 -3.98 13.78
C GLU A 213 25.45 -4.43 15.07
N HIS A 214 25.36 -3.63 16.13
CA HIS A 214 26.15 -3.81 17.35
C HIS A 214 25.37 -4.58 18.42
N GLU A 215 25.83 -5.80 18.68
CA GLU A 215 25.29 -6.60 19.78
C GLU A 215 25.51 -5.90 21.13
N GLY A 216 24.47 -5.84 21.95
CA GLY A 216 24.52 -5.24 23.29
C GLY A 216 24.36 -3.72 23.32
N ASP A 217 24.21 -3.05 22.18
CA ASP A 217 23.88 -1.61 22.15
C ASP A 217 22.37 -1.39 22.29
N ALA A 218 21.91 -1.33 23.55
CA ALA A 218 20.50 -1.09 23.85
C ALA A 218 20.01 0.29 23.38
N ALA A 219 20.90 1.29 23.31
CA ALA A 219 20.54 2.63 22.87
C ALA A 219 20.33 2.68 21.35
N GLU A 220 21.20 2.01 20.57
CA GLU A 220 21.03 1.88 19.11
C GLU A 220 19.70 1.16 18.80
N LEU A 221 19.41 0.06 19.48
CA LEU A 221 18.18 -0.71 19.28
C LEU A 221 16.93 0.11 19.64
N ALA A 222 16.94 0.83 20.79
CA ALA A 222 15.82 1.65 21.18
C ALA A 222 15.55 2.81 20.20
N ALA A 223 16.62 3.44 19.70
CA ALA A 223 16.51 4.47 18.68
C ALA A 223 15.91 3.93 17.37
N ALA A 224 16.29 2.74 16.94
CA ALA A 224 15.73 2.08 15.76
C ALA A 224 14.23 1.76 15.96
N VAL A 225 13.83 1.27 17.14
CA VAL A 225 12.42 1.00 17.46
C VAL A 225 11.61 2.29 17.53
N TYR A 226 12.20 3.36 18.07
CA TYR A 226 11.56 4.68 18.11
C TYR A 226 11.32 5.22 16.69
N GLU A 227 12.33 5.16 15.82
CA GLU A 227 12.19 5.57 14.41
C GLU A 227 11.07 4.79 13.69
N ALA A 228 11.07 3.48 13.78
CA ALA A 228 10.01 2.65 13.20
C ALA A 228 8.61 2.99 13.75
N SER A 229 8.52 3.45 15.01
CA SER A 229 7.26 3.82 15.67
C SER A 229 6.57 5.06 15.08
N HIS A 230 7.26 5.84 14.26
CA HIS A 230 6.65 6.97 13.54
C HIS A 230 5.72 6.50 12.41
N HIS A 231 5.94 5.28 11.91
CA HIS A 231 5.18 4.70 10.79
C HIS A 231 4.13 3.68 11.25
N ASP A 232 4.42 2.91 12.32
CA ASP A 232 3.46 1.95 12.89
C ASP A 232 3.76 1.74 14.38
N TRP A 233 2.73 1.43 15.15
CA TRP A 233 2.89 1.05 16.56
C TRP A 233 3.36 -0.41 16.73
N ARG A 234 3.17 -1.25 15.71
CA ARG A 234 3.66 -2.63 15.68
C ARG A 234 4.99 -2.68 14.96
N ILE A 235 6.03 -3.00 15.71
CA ILE A 235 7.41 -3.00 15.23
C ILE A 235 7.93 -4.42 15.16
N LEU A 236 8.44 -4.82 14.02
CA LEU A 236 9.19 -6.07 13.87
C LEU A 236 10.67 -5.83 14.13
N VAL A 237 11.26 -6.73 14.91
CA VAL A 237 12.71 -6.88 15.05
C VAL A 237 13.07 -8.25 14.51
N GLU A 238 13.79 -8.30 13.43
CA GLU A 238 14.15 -9.54 12.73
C GLU A 238 15.65 -9.72 12.66
N GLN A 239 16.08 -10.96 12.79
CA GLN A 239 17.46 -11.35 12.52
C GLN A 239 17.77 -11.12 11.04
N GLY A 240 18.92 -10.51 10.75
CA GLY A 240 19.43 -10.41 9.38
C GLY A 240 19.76 -11.78 8.80
N ILE A 241 19.43 -11.98 7.55
CA ILE A 241 19.68 -13.21 6.81
C ILE A 241 20.59 -12.86 5.63
N ASP A 242 21.65 -13.64 5.44
CA ASP A 242 22.43 -13.62 4.19
C ASP A 242 21.64 -14.40 3.13
N ALA A 243 20.81 -13.69 2.40
CA ALA A 243 19.86 -14.28 1.46
C ALA A 243 20.04 -13.70 0.05
N ARG A 244 19.75 -14.53 -0.94
CA ARG A 244 19.52 -14.04 -2.30
C ARG A 244 18.11 -13.53 -2.40
N GLU A 245 17.94 -12.25 -2.74
CA GLU A 245 16.64 -11.66 -3.01
C GLU A 245 16.12 -12.14 -4.36
N ILE A 246 14.89 -12.63 -4.36
CA ILE A 246 14.20 -13.09 -5.58
C ILE A 246 12.78 -12.53 -5.53
N GLU A 247 12.39 -11.84 -6.58
CA GLU A 247 11.02 -11.37 -6.80
C GLU A 247 10.31 -12.30 -7.79
N CYS A 248 9.06 -12.61 -7.50
CA CYS A 248 8.20 -13.39 -8.37
C CYS A 248 6.88 -12.65 -8.57
N ALA A 249 6.67 -12.14 -9.77
CA ALA A 249 5.40 -11.54 -10.14
C ALA A 249 4.39 -12.63 -10.50
N VAL A 250 3.22 -12.58 -9.86
CA VAL A 250 2.11 -13.49 -10.16
C VAL A 250 1.05 -12.72 -10.92
N SER A 251 0.89 -13.03 -12.21
CA SER A 251 -0.18 -12.49 -13.05
C SER A 251 -1.24 -13.55 -13.27
N VAL A 252 -2.49 -13.20 -12.99
CA VAL A 252 -3.63 -14.11 -13.16
C VAL A 252 -4.58 -13.62 -14.24
N SER A 253 -5.03 -14.54 -15.06
CA SER A 253 -5.86 -14.25 -16.23
C SER A 253 -7.38 -14.21 -15.95
N TYR A 254 -7.79 -14.43 -14.71
CA TYR A 254 -9.20 -14.40 -14.29
C TYR A 254 -9.45 -13.28 -13.28
N THR A 255 -10.61 -12.64 -13.37
CA THR A 255 -10.98 -11.46 -12.58
C THR A 255 -11.22 -11.73 -11.09
N HIS A 256 -11.17 -12.97 -10.62
CA HIS A 256 -11.44 -13.36 -9.23
C HIS A 256 -10.48 -14.44 -8.73
N LEU A 257 -9.25 -14.47 -9.21
CA LEU A 257 -8.30 -15.44 -8.67
C LEU A 257 -7.93 -15.09 -7.25
N ARG A 258 -8.35 -15.96 -6.37
CA ARG A 258 -7.86 -16.02 -5.01
C ARG A 258 -6.45 -16.59 -5.06
N ALA A 259 -5.57 -16.14 -4.14
CA ALA A 259 -4.18 -16.58 -4.12
C ALA A 259 -4.00 -18.12 -4.11
N HIS A 260 -4.95 -18.87 -3.57
CA HIS A 260 -4.92 -20.33 -3.54
C HIS A 260 -5.31 -21.01 -4.87
N GLU A 261 -5.88 -20.28 -5.82
CA GLU A 261 -6.25 -20.82 -7.13
C GLU A 261 -5.08 -20.83 -8.12
N THR A 262 -4.00 -20.09 -7.81
CA THR A 262 -2.78 -20.09 -8.62
C THR A 262 -1.99 -21.39 -8.48
N GLU A 263 -2.13 -22.12 -7.38
CA GLU A 263 -1.44 -23.39 -7.14
C GLU A 263 -2.00 -24.54 -7.99
N LEU A 264 -3.24 -24.42 -8.48
CA LEU A 264 -3.89 -25.47 -9.28
C LEU A 264 -3.60 -25.36 -10.78
N HIS A 265 -2.90 -24.31 -11.21
CA HIS A 265 -2.63 -24.02 -12.62
C HIS A 265 -1.12 -23.87 -12.92
N LEU A 266 -0.26 -24.16 -11.95
CA LEU A 266 1.18 -24.34 -12.11
C LEU A 266 1.52 -25.84 -12.17
#